data_af66f206c8e366922b8367cdd66ed24d
#
_entry.id   af66f206c8e366922b8367cdd66ed24d
#
_cell.length_a   1.000
_cell.length_b   1.000
_cell.length_c   1.000
_cell.angle_alpha   90.00
_cell.angle_beta   90.00
_cell.angle_gamma   90.00
#
_symmetry.space_group_name_H-M   'P 1'
#
loop_
_entity.id
_entity.type
_entity.pdbx_description
1 polymer ?
#
loop_
_entity_poly.entity_id
_entity_poly.type
_entity_poly.pdbx_seq_one_letter_code
_entity_poly.pdbx_strand_id
1 'polypeptide(L)'
;MNTAWRNDLQDASYRGVRFDVVNAQDSVSRDTSVHEYPFVDGGDVIDLGRKPRNFRFNALFWGDDYRTHLDNFVAALEEPGYGELVHPVWGSVEKAKCIEYQVKHEAEGVDTCTVELVFLEGTTGTVIAQSHPEQLGDSIFDKISELTERAADLFEQVMAPVNEGLRYLEKGKAALSGMTNTITIMRGDISSAVSQGISYLTYPRAFISDMVAVTDIRTGGIGDLLDLKYGDVVNTSSGRSGSSPVSSAVPRVQTNGYLPDGAYAPSVAQNGVSATTLLSAWSDCVAVADELVSLPVQLVQGEREGPVPMPGNAQPDDIRDLTTAGYIIASGTLAAVVTQVLSDDVQPDNLSPDDIEMLVTTVREYTQKAIDEVRDHYGDRTQQLSTDSHPVGLLWHNVVSQLKTIALDVQDLGLLVITRRPPLTRRTVAAAANLHLLAHFWYGDYSRAAELYRLNPQIRDPNNLSAGDVINAYAK
;
A
#
# COMPACT_ATOMS: atom_id res chain seq x y z
N MET A 1 57.42 -15.59 -22.92
CA MET A 1 56.14 -14.89 -23.15
C MET A 1 55.09 -15.55 -22.31
N ASN A 2 54.46 -14.78 -21.45
CA ASN A 2 53.61 -15.29 -20.38
C ASN A 2 52.34 -15.92 -20.97
N THR A 3 52.20 -17.24 -20.86
CA THR A 3 51.06 -18.03 -21.37
C THR A 3 49.84 -18.00 -20.44
N ALA A 4 49.90 -17.23 -19.33
CA ALA A 4 48.86 -17.16 -18.35
C ALA A 4 47.51 -16.65 -18.89
N TRP A 5 47.56 -15.76 -19.87
CA TRP A 5 46.34 -15.16 -20.42
C TRP A 5 45.47 -16.14 -21.23
N ARG A 6 46.08 -17.17 -21.83
CA ARG A 6 45.36 -18.17 -22.64
C ARG A 6 44.55 -19.17 -21.80
N ASN A 7 44.94 -19.35 -20.54
CA ASN A 7 44.28 -20.33 -19.66
C ASN A 7 43.11 -19.71 -18.86
N ASP A 8 42.97 -18.37 -18.88
CA ASP A 8 41.93 -17.65 -18.11
C ASP A 8 40.72 -17.25 -18.98
N LEU A 9 40.80 -17.46 -20.34
CA LEU A 9 39.67 -17.17 -21.22
C LEU A 9 38.66 -18.32 -21.21
N GLN A 10 37.40 -17.97 -21.01
CA GLN A 10 36.28 -18.90 -21.09
C GLN A 10 35.68 -18.90 -22.50
N ASP A 11 35.11 -20.04 -22.91
CA ASP A 11 34.33 -20.12 -24.15
C ASP A 11 33.08 -19.25 -24.04
N ALA A 12 32.87 -18.35 -24.98
CA ALA A 12 31.69 -17.51 -25.01
C ALA A 12 30.42 -18.32 -25.28
N SER A 13 29.37 -18.07 -24.53
CA SER A 13 28.08 -18.68 -24.81
C SER A 13 26.95 -17.76 -24.38
N TYR A 14 25.81 -17.87 -25.05
CA TYR A 14 24.59 -17.22 -24.65
C TYR A 14 23.45 -18.26 -24.58
N ARG A 15 22.76 -18.33 -23.44
CA ARG A 15 21.74 -19.36 -23.17
C ARG A 15 22.23 -20.80 -23.48
N GLY A 16 23.51 -21.05 -23.19
CA GLY A 16 24.12 -22.34 -23.43
C GLY A 16 24.58 -22.60 -24.90
N VAL A 17 24.27 -21.69 -25.86
CA VAL A 17 24.75 -21.80 -27.22
C VAL A 17 26.10 -21.10 -27.32
N ARG A 18 27.16 -21.87 -27.69
CA ARG A 18 28.53 -21.37 -27.83
C ARG A 18 28.72 -20.61 -29.12
N PHE A 19 29.60 -19.61 -29.10
CA PHE A 19 30.04 -18.88 -30.28
C PHE A 19 31.51 -18.44 -30.13
N ASP A 20 32.21 -18.39 -31.26
CA ASP A 20 33.59 -17.94 -31.28
C ASP A 20 33.65 -16.41 -31.33
N VAL A 21 34.46 -15.80 -30.45
CA VAL A 21 34.58 -14.34 -30.36
C VAL A 21 35.86 -13.87 -31.02
N VAL A 22 35.72 -13.01 -32.03
CA VAL A 22 36.86 -12.34 -32.71
C VAL A 22 37.28 -11.11 -31.93
N ASN A 23 36.30 -10.33 -31.43
CA ASN A 23 36.53 -9.11 -30.68
C ASN A 23 35.44 -8.92 -29.65
N ALA A 24 35.81 -8.47 -28.45
CA ALA A 24 34.90 -8.09 -27.36
C ALA A 24 35.24 -6.66 -26.95
N GLN A 25 34.19 -5.84 -26.80
CA GLN A 25 34.31 -4.47 -26.34
C GLN A 25 33.25 -4.20 -25.25
N ASP A 26 33.73 -3.88 -24.06
CA ASP A 26 32.87 -3.58 -22.93
C ASP A 26 32.82 -2.07 -22.68
N SER A 27 31.64 -1.55 -22.45
CA SER A 27 31.47 -0.16 -22.08
C SER A 27 30.59 -0.01 -20.84
N VAL A 28 31.02 0.85 -19.91
CA VAL A 28 30.33 1.21 -18.70
C VAL A 28 30.30 2.71 -18.62
N SER A 29 29.13 3.28 -18.37
CA SER A 29 28.97 4.70 -18.08
C SER A 29 28.21 4.92 -16.79
N ARG A 30 28.40 6.08 -16.18
CA ARG A 30 27.62 6.52 -15.03
C ARG A 30 26.69 7.63 -15.47
N ASP A 31 25.52 7.69 -14.85
CA ASP A 31 24.63 8.81 -15.00
C ASP A 31 25.04 9.90 -14.01
N THR A 32 25.16 11.13 -14.49
CA THR A 32 25.64 12.25 -13.68
C THR A 32 24.80 13.48 -13.95
N SER A 33 24.46 14.21 -12.90
CA SER A 33 23.86 15.55 -12.99
C SER A 33 24.96 16.57 -12.76
N VAL A 34 25.16 17.47 -13.71
CA VAL A 34 26.15 18.54 -13.62
C VAL A 34 25.45 19.85 -13.33
N HIS A 35 25.85 20.52 -12.24
CA HIS A 35 25.36 21.86 -11.85
C HIS A 35 26.47 22.88 -12.04
N GLU A 36 26.28 23.78 -13.01
CA GLU A 36 27.19 24.89 -13.27
C GLU A 36 26.68 26.17 -12.60
N TYR A 37 27.60 26.91 -11.96
CA TYR A 37 27.25 28.16 -11.28
C TYR A 37 27.83 29.34 -12.06
N PRO A 38 27.04 30.42 -12.32
CA PRO A 38 27.54 31.61 -12.98
C PRO A 38 28.72 32.23 -12.20
N PHE A 39 29.76 32.63 -12.90
CA PHE A 39 30.97 33.28 -12.36
C PHE A 39 31.88 32.41 -11.48
N VAL A 40 31.70 31.09 -11.49
CA VAL A 40 32.58 30.12 -10.81
C VAL A 40 33.12 29.15 -11.86
N ASP A 41 34.42 29.03 -11.92
CA ASP A 41 35.07 28.04 -12.80
C ASP A 41 34.87 26.62 -12.24
N GLY A 42 34.25 25.76 -13.04
CA GLY A 42 33.93 24.38 -12.64
C GLY A 42 32.43 24.17 -12.42
N GLY A 43 32.07 22.93 -12.07
CA GLY A 43 30.68 22.53 -11.78
C GLY A 43 30.65 21.43 -10.74
N ASP A 44 29.57 21.34 -10.02
CA ASP A 44 29.28 20.24 -9.09
C ASP A 44 28.72 19.05 -9.88
N VAL A 45 29.26 17.85 -9.66
CA VAL A 45 28.85 16.64 -10.36
C VAL A 45 28.26 15.64 -9.35
N ILE A 46 26.95 15.44 -9.43
CA ILE A 46 26.26 14.45 -8.63
C ILE A 46 26.24 13.12 -9.41
N ASP A 47 26.71 12.05 -8.79
CA ASP A 47 26.68 10.70 -9.36
C ASP A 47 25.28 10.07 -9.10
N LEU A 48 24.53 9.82 -10.17
CA LEU A 48 23.20 9.21 -10.13
C LEU A 48 23.22 7.69 -10.25
N GLY A 49 24.43 7.09 -10.35
CA GLY A 49 24.60 5.65 -10.41
C GLY A 49 25.18 5.12 -11.74
N ARG A 50 25.51 3.84 -11.72
CA ARG A 50 26.07 3.15 -12.88
C ARG A 50 24.97 2.72 -13.85
N LYS A 51 25.12 3.06 -15.14
CA LYS A 51 24.27 2.50 -16.20
C LYS A 51 24.56 1.01 -16.41
N PRO A 52 23.61 0.25 -16.99
CA PRO A 52 23.86 -1.14 -17.38
C PRO A 52 25.12 -1.28 -18.20
N ARG A 53 25.90 -2.32 -17.93
CA ARG A 53 27.09 -2.63 -18.72
C ARG A 53 26.65 -3.07 -20.10
N ASN A 54 27.32 -2.55 -21.12
CA ASN A 54 27.08 -2.88 -22.51
C ASN A 54 28.25 -3.74 -23.01
N PHE A 55 27.95 -4.94 -23.52
CA PHE A 55 28.89 -5.87 -24.08
C PHE A 55 28.67 -5.94 -25.58
N ARG A 56 29.71 -5.65 -26.35
CA ARG A 56 29.70 -5.77 -27.82
C ARG A 56 30.64 -6.87 -28.21
N PHE A 57 30.16 -7.81 -29.03
CA PHE A 57 30.93 -8.92 -29.55
C PHE A 57 30.85 -8.95 -31.07
N ASN A 58 31.98 -9.33 -31.69
CA ASN A 58 32.00 -9.84 -33.05
C ASN A 58 32.20 -11.36 -32.98
N ALA A 59 31.12 -12.09 -33.23
CA ALA A 59 31.11 -13.55 -33.25
C ALA A 59 31.42 -14.06 -34.67
N LEU A 60 32.16 -15.12 -34.75
CA LEU A 60 32.49 -15.81 -36.00
C LEU A 60 31.87 -17.20 -35.99
N PHE A 61 31.14 -17.53 -37.05
CA PHE A 61 30.65 -18.87 -37.32
C PHE A 61 31.33 -19.38 -38.58
N TRP A 62 31.89 -20.60 -38.51
CA TRP A 62 32.68 -21.19 -39.60
C TRP A 62 32.53 -22.71 -39.68
N GLY A 63 32.85 -23.30 -40.85
CA GLY A 63 32.79 -24.74 -41.06
C GLY A 63 31.54 -25.19 -41.83
N ASP A 64 31.51 -26.47 -42.19
CA ASP A 64 30.46 -27.04 -43.04
C ASP A 64 29.04 -26.91 -42.47
N ASP A 65 28.92 -26.91 -41.14
CA ASP A 65 27.65 -26.82 -40.40
C ASP A 65 27.36 -25.41 -39.82
N TYR A 66 28.12 -24.38 -40.26
CA TYR A 66 28.00 -23.03 -39.67
C TYR A 66 26.57 -22.47 -39.69
N ARG A 67 25.80 -22.85 -40.71
CA ARG A 67 24.41 -22.41 -40.88
C ARG A 67 23.52 -22.94 -39.76
N THR A 68 23.63 -24.21 -39.41
CA THR A 68 22.86 -24.83 -38.33
C THR A 68 23.22 -24.22 -36.98
N HIS A 69 24.52 -23.94 -36.76
CA HIS A 69 24.98 -23.26 -35.56
C HIS A 69 24.47 -21.82 -35.49
N LEU A 70 24.46 -21.09 -36.58
CA LEU A 70 23.93 -19.73 -36.69
C LEU A 70 22.42 -19.70 -36.42
N ASP A 71 21.65 -20.60 -37.04
CA ASP A 71 20.20 -20.66 -36.87
C ASP A 71 19.83 -20.95 -35.39
N ASN A 72 20.52 -21.87 -34.74
CA ASN A 72 20.33 -22.16 -33.30
C ASN A 72 20.69 -20.96 -32.42
N PHE A 73 21.76 -20.25 -32.80
CA PHE A 73 22.19 -19.07 -32.07
C PHE A 73 21.20 -17.91 -32.24
N VAL A 74 20.71 -17.65 -33.45
CA VAL A 74 19.69 -16.63 -33.70
C VAL A 74 18.39 -16.96 -32.95
N ALA A 75 17.97 -18.21 -32.93
CA ALA A 75 16.80 -18.63 -32.14
C ALA A 75 16.99 -18.32 -30.63
N ALA A 76 18.20 -18.54 -30.10
CA ALA A 76 18.53 -18.20 -28.73
C ALA A 76 18.54 -16.68 -28.45
N LEU A 77 18.92 -15.86 -29.45
CA LEU A 77 18.91 -14.39 -29.36
C LEU A 77 17.48 -13.82 -29.39
N GLU A 78 16.61 -14.42 -30.21
CA GLU A 78 15.21 -13.96 -30.39
C GLU A 78 14.29 -14.41 -29.29
N GLU A 79 14.67 -15.39 -28.49
CA GLU A 79 13.87 -15.83 -27.36
C GLU A 79 13.65 -14.70 -26.33
N PRO A 80 12.40 -14.42 -25.93
CA PRO A 80 12.10 -13.32 -25.00
C PRO A 80 12.69 -13.56 -23.60
N GLY A 81 13.02 -12.46 -22.92
CA GLY A 81 13.54 -12.49 -21.55
C GLY A 81 15.07 -12.34 -21.46
N TYR A 82 15.59 -12.49 -20.24
CA TYR A 82 17.02 -12.48 -19.98
C TYR A 82 17.60 -13.87 -20.18
N GLY A 83 18.86 -13.96 -20.59
CA GLY A 83 19.63 -15.19 -20.67
C GLY A 83 20.96 -15.03 -19.95
N GLU A 84 21.59 -16.16 -19.62
CA GLU A 84 22.95 -16.19 -19.13
C GLU A 84 23.91 -15.97 -20.31
N LEU A 85 24.82 -15.01 -20.15
CA LEU A 85 25.93 -14.72 -21.08
C LEU A 85 27.24 -15.10 -20.40
N VAL A 86 27.95 -16.04 -20.94
CA VAL A 86 29.35 -16.32 -20.52
C VAL A 86 30.28 -15.44 -21.33
N HIS A 87 30.86 -14.46 -20.65
CA HIS A 87 31.81 -13.52 -21.24
C HIS A 87 33.23 -14.11 -21.19
N PRO A 88 34.03 -14.04 -22.28
CA PRO A 88 35.36 -14.67 -22.32
C PRO A 88 36.30 -14.25 -21.20
N VAL A 89 36.19 -12.98 -20.73
CA VAL A 89 37.09 -12.39 -19.72
C VAL A 89 36.43 -12.28 -18.35
N TRP A 90 35.13 -11.93 -18.30
CA TRP A 90 34.44 -11.65 -17.03
C TRP A 90 33.70 -12.86 -16.44
N GLY A 91 33.58 -13.95 -17.21
CA GLY A 91 32.83 -15.12 -16.80
C GLY A 91 31.31 -14.98 -16.96
N SER A 92 30.54 -15.69 -16.16
CA SER A 92 29.09 -15.73 -16.25
C SER A 92 28.44 -14.43 -15.82
N VAL A 93 27.61 -13.87 -16.71
CA VAL A 93 26.65 -12.77 -16.43
C VAL A 93 25.26 -13.38 -16.46
N GLU A 94 24.68 -13.59 -15.26
CA GLU A 94 23.43 -14.33 -15.09
C GLU A 94 22.24 -13.74 -15.86
N LYS A 95 22.20 -12.41 -16.00
CA LYS A 95 21.12 -11.69 -16.68
C LYS A 95 21.69 -10.77 -17.74
N ALA A 96 21.73 -11.23 -18.97
CA ALA A 96 22.04 -10.42 -20.13
C ALA A 96 20.89 -10.53 -21.15
N LYS A 97 20.64 -9.46 -21.88
CA LYS A 97 19.69 -9.45 -22.99
C LYS A 97 20.34 -8.90 -24.22
N CYS A 98 20.24 -9.65 -25.34
CA CYS A 98 20.60 -9.13 -26.64
C CYS A 98 19.61 -8.04 -27.05
N ILE A 99 20.12 -6.84 -27.32
CA ILE A 99 19.32 -5.69 -27.77
C ILE A 99 19.44 -5.46 -29.28
N GLU A 100 20.54 -5.88 -29.84
CA GLU A 100 20.80 -5.71 -31.27
C GLU A 100 21.74 -6.81 -31.73
N TYR A 101 21.48 -7.38 -32.91
CA TYR A 101 22.41 -8.25 -33.60
C TYR A 101 22.36 -7.99 -35.09
N GLN A 102 23.48 -8.14 -35.76
CA GLN A 102 23.62 -7.98 -37.20
C GLN A 102 24.47 -9.13 -37.80
N VAL A 103 23.88 -9.89 -38.70
CA VAL A 103 24.54 -10.98 -39.40
C VAL A 103 25.16 -10.44 -40.70
N LYS A 104 26.46 -10.66 -40.91
CA LYS A 104 27.18 -10.26 -42.10
C LYS A 104 27.75 -11.50 -42.81
N HIS A 105 27.39 -11.65 -44.06
CA HIS A 105 27.98 -12.65 -44.96
C HIS A 105 28.87 -11.93 -45.97
N GLU A 106 30.14 -12.35 -46.06
CA GLU A 106 31.10 -11.78 -47.00
C GLU A 106 31.36 -12.77 -48.12
N ALA A 107 31.36 -12.27 -49.36
CA ALA A 107 31.56 -13.14 -50.54
C ALA A 107 32.99 -13.71 -50.63
N GLU A 108 33.95 -13.13 -49.91
CA GLU A 108 35.33 -13.59 -49.88
C GLU A 108 35.55 -14.76 -48.90
N GLY A 109 34.64 -14.93 -47.93
CA GLY A 109 34.67 -16.01 -46.96
C GLY A 109 33.73 -17.14 -47.36
N VAL A 110 34.29 -18.30 -47.76
CA VAL A 110 33.49 -19.51 -48.02
C VAL A 110 33.17 -20.17 -46.68
N ASP A 111 31.89 -20.54 -46.45
CA ASP A 111 31.40 -21.22 -45.25
C ASP A 111 31.70 -20.49 -43.93
N THR A 112 31.61 -19.15 -43.96
CA THR A 112 31.78 -18.30 -42.77
C THR A 112 30.78 -17.18 -42.74
N CYS A 113 30.40 -16.75 -41.54
CA CYS A 113 29.66 -15.51 -41.29
C CYS A 113 30.12 -14.83 -40.00
N THR A 114 30.00 -13.51 -39.97
CA THR A 114 30.27 -12.71 -38.76
C THR A 114 28.99 -12.14 -38.22
N VAL A 115 28.81 -12.21 -36.91
CA VAL A 115 27.65 -11.65 -36.24
C VAL A 115 28.11 -10.59 -35.24
N GLU A 116 27.67 -9.37 -35.46
CA GLU A 116 27.84 -8.29 -34.49
C GLU A 116 26.70 -8.35 -33.45
N LEU A 117 27.05 -8.33 -32.17
CA LEU A 117 26.16 -8.54 -31.07
C LEU A 117 26.28 -7.40 -30.05
N VAL A 118 25.16 -6.96 -29.53
CA VAL A 118 25.10 -5.99 -28.43
C VAL A 118 24.23 -6.54 -27.33
N PHE A 119 24.82 -6.79 -26.15
CA PHE A 119 24.17 -7.25 -24.98
C PHE A 119 24.13 -6.13 -23.90
N LEU A 120 23.06 -6.06 -23.16
CA LEU A 120 22.94 -5.25 -21.95
C LEU A 120 22.83 -6.14 -20.72
N GLU A 121 23.63 -5.80 -19.69
CA GLU A 121 23.55 -6.42 -18.37
C GLU A 121 22.20 -6.08 -17.72
N GLY A 122 21.43 -7.08 -17.33
CA GLY A 122 20.24 -6.89 -16.52
C GLY A 122 20.63 -6.76 -15.04
N THR A 123 19.91 -5.92 -14.30
CA THR A 123 20.13 -5.81 -12.87
C THR A 123 19.66 -7.09 -12.16
N THR A 124 20.52 -7.68 -11.34
CA THR A 124 20.16 -8.82 -10.47
C THR A 124 19.33 -8.40 -9.25
N GLY A 125 19.29 -7.09 -8.97
CA GLY A 125 18.42 -6.52 -7.95
C GLY A 125 16.99 -6.33 -8.46
N THR A 126 16.06 -6.31 -7.55
CA THR A 126 14.63 -6.08 -7.77
C THR A 126 14.39 -4.93 -8.73
N VAL A 127 13.49 -5.17 -9.67
CA VAL A 127 13.06 -4.26 -10.72
C VAL A 127 12.90 -2.82 -10.20
N ILE A 128 13.47 -1.87 -10.93
CA ILE A 128 13.41 -0.43 -10.69
C ILE A 128 12.00 0.17 -10.97
N ALA A 129 11.00 -0.61 -11.20
CA ALA A 129 9.63 -0.22 -10.91
C ALA A 129 9.35 -0.54 -9.43
N GLN A 130 10.08 0.07 -8.50
CA GLN A 130 9.52 0.24 -7.17
C GLN A 130 8.31 1.14 -7.37
N SER A 131 7.13 0.54 -7.33
CA SER A 131 5.91 1.31 -7.17
C SER A 131 6.13 2.22 -5.96
N HIS A 132 6.09 3.54 -6.19
CA HIS A 132 6.13 4.46 -5.08
C HIS A 132 4.89 4.22 -4.22
N PRO A 133 4.96 4.31 -2.87
CA PRO A 133 3.78 4.16 -2.02
C PRO A 133 2.64 5.06 -2.45
N GLU A 134 2.94 6.28 -2.91
CA GLU A 134 1.96 7.22 -3.46
C GLU A 134 1.20 6.64 -4.66
N GLN A 135 1.91 6.08 -5.65
CA GLN A 135 1.27 5.49 -6.84
C GLN A 135 0.42 4.27 -6.50
N LEU A 136 0.87 3.47 -5.53
CA LEU A 136 0.09 2.33 -5.05
C LEU A 136 -1.11 2.82 -4.25
N GLY A 137 -0.93 3.87 -3.44
CA GLY A 137 -2.00 4.54 -2.71
C GLY A 137 -3.10 5.07 -3.62
N ASP A 138 -2.76 5.81 -4.66
CA ASP A 138 -3.71 6.31 -5.66
C ASP A 138 -4.52 5.16 -6.30
N SER A 139 -3.84 4.07 -6.66
CA SER A 139 -4.51 2.88 -7.20
C SER A 139 -5.47 2.23 -6.19
N ILE A 140 -5.15 2.25 -4.90
CA ILE A 140 -6.04 1.73 -3.84
C ILE A 140 -7.26 2.64 -3.69
N PHE A 141 -7.10 3.97 -3.72
CA PHE A 141 -8.22 4.92 -3.66
C PHE A 141 -9.18 4.75 -4.84
N ASP A 142 -8.68 4.55 -6.05
CA ASP A 142 -9.51 4.25 -7.23
C ASP A 142 -10.33 2.97 -7.00
N LYS A 143 -9.71 1.93 -6.45
CA LYS A 143 -10.38 0.66 -6.16
C LYS A 143 -11.41 0.77 -5.02
N ILE A 144 -11.18 1.63 -4.03
CA ILE A 144 -12.15 1.91 -2.96
C ILE A 144 -13.35 2.66 -3.54
N SER A 145 -13.14 3.63 -4.43
CA SER A 145 -14.22 4.32 -5.15
C SER A 145 -15.04 3.34 -5.96
N GLU A 146 -14.40 2.43 -6.69
CA GLU A 146 -15.08 1.37 -7.44
C GLU A 146 -15.83 0.40 -6.52
N LEU A 147 -15.28 0.06 -5.34
CA LEU A 147 -15.99 -0.73 -4.33
C LEU A 147 -17.27 -0.06 -3.88
N THR A 148 -17.22 1.25 -3.63
CA THR A 148 -18.39 2.05 -3.23
C THR A 148 -19.49 2.03 -4.32
N GLU A 149 -19.11 2.18 -5.58
CA GLU A 149 -20.05 2.08 -6.71
C GLU A 149 -20.68 0.68 -6.80
N ARG A 150 -19.87 -0.36 -6.72
CA ARG A 150 -20.33 -1.76 -6.75
C ARG A 150 -21.23 -2.12 -5.55
N ALA A 151 -20.92 -1.58 -4.37
CA ALA A 151 -21.76 -1.72 -3.18
C ALA A 151 -23.11 -1.02 -3.38
N ALA A 152 -23.11 0.17 -3.98
CA ALA A 152 -24.32 0.91 -4.31
C ALA A 152 -25.18 0.18 -5.32
N ASP A 153 -24.60 -0.42 -6.37
CA ASP A 153 -25.30 -1.23 -7.37
C ASP A 153 -25.94 -2.48 -6.73
N LEU A 154 -25.17 -3.17 -5.87
CA LEU A 154 -25.68 -4.33 -5.14
C LEU A 154 -26.85 -3.94 -4.22
N PHE A 155 -26.70 -2.85 -3.47
CA PHE A 155 -27.72 -2.38 -2.54
C PHE A 155 -28.99 -1.91 -3.27
N GLU A 156 -28.86 -1.21 -4.39
CA GLU A 156 -30.00 -0.83 -5.25
C GLU A 156 -30.77 -2.04 -5.77
N GLN A 157 -30.06 -3.07 -6.23
CA GLN A 157 -30.66 -4.31 -6.72
C GLN A 157 -31.41 -5.06 -5.62
N VAL A 158 -30.85 -5.10 -4.42
CA VAL A 158 -31.43 -5.78 -3.25
C VAL A 158 -32.67 -5.04 -2.74
N MET A 159 -32.65 -3.73 -2.78
CA MET A 159 -33.76 -2.88 -2.32
C MET A 159 -34.88 -2.72 -3.35
N ALA A 160 -34.66 -3.05 -4.63
CA ALA A 160 -35.66 -2.94 -5.69
C ALA A 160 -36.98 -3.70 -5.39
N PRO A 161 -36.95 -4.95 -4.85
CA PRO A 161 -38.18 -5.68 -4.54
C PRO A 161 -39.01 -5.09 -3.38
N VAL A 162 -38.40 -4.27 -2.52
CA VAL A 162 -39.08 -3.62 -1.39
C VAL A 162 -40.21 -2.70 -1.84
N ASN A 163 -40.18 -2.27 -3.12
CA ASN A 163 -41.19 -1.39 -3.70
C ASN A 163 -42.40 -2.16 -4.31
N GLU A 164 -42.42 -3.50 -4.33
CA GLU A 164 -43.39 -4.29 -5.14
C GLU A 164 -44.37 -5.18 -4.33
N GLY A 165 -44.87 -4.80 -3.15
CA GLY A 165 -46.01 -5.53 -2.58
C GLY A 165 -46.17 -5.51 -1.06
N LEU A 166 -47.35 -5.99 -0.57
CA LEU A 166 -47.74 -5.93 0.85
C LEU A 166 -46.83 -6.72 1.82
N ARG A 167 -46.25 -7.83 1.38
CA ARG A 167 -45.30 -8.63 2.18
C ARG A 167 -43.96 -7.90 2.35
N TYR A 168 -43.63 -7.01 1.43
CA TYR A 168 -42.44 -6.18 1.45
C TYR A 168 -42.66 -4.85 2.18
N LEU A 169 -43.92 -4.49 2.49
CA LEU A 169 -44.23 -3.22 3.13
C LEU A 169 -43.66 -3.13 4.56
N GLU A 170 -43.69 -4.24 5.30
CA GLU A 170 -43.14 -4.28 6.68
C GLU A 170 -41.61 -4.31 6.65
N LYS A 171 -41.02 -5.15 5.78
CA LYS A 171 -39.60 -5.17 5.54
C LYS A 171 -39.10 -3.80 5.04
N GLY A 172 -39.84 -3.20 4.11
CA GLY A 172 -39.54 -1.85 3.61
C GLY A 172 -39.58 -0.78 4.69
N LYS A 173 -40.55 -0.87 5.64
CA LYS A 173 -40.60 0.04 6.78
C LYS A 173 -39.44 -0.17 7.74
N ALA A 174 -39.06 -1.41 8.02
CA ALA A 174 -37.93 -1.74 8.87
C ALA A 174 -36.61 -1.23 8.23
N ALA A 175 -36.41 -1.48 6.94
CA ALA A 175 -35.27 -1.00 6.19
C ALA A 175 -35.20 0.54 6.17
N LEU A 176 -36.34 1.22 5.92
CA LEU A 176 -36.42 2.68 5.91
C LEU A 176 -36.09 3.27 7.29
N SER A 177 -36.70 2.72 8.35
CA SER A 177 -36.40 3.16 9.72
C SER A 177 -34.93 2.88 10.08
N GLY A 178 -34.42 1.72 9.68
CA GLY A 178 -33.01 1.35 9.87
C GLY A 178 -32.07 2.31 9.17
N MET A 179 -32.25 2.57 7.88
CA MET A 179 -31.45 3.50 7.10
C MET A 179 -31.45 4.90 7.70
N THR A 180 -32.65 5.42 8.00
CA THR A 180 -32.81 6.76 8.55
C THR A 180 -32.13 6.90 9.92
N ASN A 181 -32.34 5.94 10.80
CA ASN A 181 -31.75 5.93 12.13
C ASN A 181 -30.23 5.79 12.06
N THR A 182 -29.72 4.87 11.22
CA THR A 182 -28.30 4.64 11.09
C THR A 182 -27.59 5.92 10.63
N ILE A 183 -28.06 6.56 9.57
CA ILE A 183 -27.46 7.82 9.10
C ILE A 183 -27.57 8.93 10.16
N THR A 184 -28.71 9.05 10.81
CA THR A 184 -28.92 10.12 11.79
C THR A 184 -28.02 9.97 12.99
N ILE A 185 -27.89 8.75 13.53
CA ILE A 185 -27.01 8.47 14.66
C ILE A 185 -25.56 8.66 14.27
N MET A 186 -25.15 8.14 13.11
CA MET A 186 -23.78 8.29 12.61
C MET A 186 -23.44 9.76 12.34
N ARG A 187 -24.38 10.57 11.88
CA ARG A 187 -24.18 12.01 11.62
C ARG A 187 -24.22 12.86 12.90
N GLY A 188 -24.92 12.39 13.93
CA GLY A 188 -25.12 13.15 15.16
C GLY A 188 -26.09 14.33 15.03
N ASP A 189 -26.85 14.44 13.92
CA ASP A 189 -27.81 15.53 13.66
C ASP A 189 -29.20 14.97 13.36
N ILE A 190 -30.17 15.39 14.16
CA ILE A 190 -31.56 14.90 14.14
C ILE A 190 -32.44 15.69 13.15
N SER A 191 -31.99 16.89 12.73
CA SER A 191 -32.89 17.87 12.09
C SER A 191 -33.29 17.56 10.63
N SER A 192 -32.53 16.72 9.92
CA SER A 192 -32.74 16.41 8.48
C SER A 192 -33.21 14.97 8.20
N ALA A 193 -33.35 14.16 9.23
CA ALA A 193 -33.49 12.71 9.11
C ALA A 193 -34.78 12.23 8.38
N VAL A 194 -35.92 12.87 8.63
CA VAL A 194 -37.21 12.34 8.16
C VAL A 194 -37.45 12.58 6.66
N SER A 195 -36.99 13.71 6.12
CA SER A 195 -37.15 14.02 4.69
C SER A 195 -36.19 13.23 3.80
N GLN A 196 -35.02 12.87 4.31
CA GLN A 196 -34.01 12.07 3.59
C GLN A 196 -34.39 10.58 3.55
N GLY A 197 -35.02 10.06 4.61
CA GLY A 197 -35.41 8.65 4.69
C GLY A 197 -36.29 8.19 3.53
N ILE A 198 -37.29 9.00 3.15
CA ILE A 198 -38.20 8.66 2.03
C ILE A 198 -37.42 8.60 0.70
N SER A 199 -36.40 9.42 0.53
CA SER A 199 -35.58 9.41 -0.70
C SER A 199 -34.73 8.14 -0.84
N TYR A 200 -34.33 7.50 0.27
CA TYR A 200 -33.52 6.27 0.20
C TYR A 200 -34.28 5.04 -0.30
N LEU A 201 -35.61 4.99 -0.11
CA LEU A 201 -36.43 3.95 -0.75
C LEU A 201 -36.52 4.14 -2.27
N THR A 202 -36.53 5.39 -2.70
CA THR A 202 -36.65 5.72 -4.13
C THR A 202 -35.27 5.64 -4.83
N TYR A 203 -34.22 6.00 -4.10
CA TYR A 203 -32.83 6.03 -4.58
C TYR A 203 -31.90 5.36 -3.57
N PRO A 204 -31.87 4.01 -3.49
CA PRO A 204 -31.08 3.31 -2.48
C PRO A 204 -29.56 3.58 -2.58
N ARG A 205 -29.06 3.88 -3.76
CA ARG A 205 -27.65 4.28 -3.97
C ARG A 205 -27.27 5.50 -3.16
N ALA A 206 -28.18 6.45 -2.96
CA ALA A 206 -27.93 7.64 -2.16
C ALA A 206 -27.63 7.31 -0.70
N PHE A 207 -28.22 6.24 -0.15
CA PHE A 207 -27.90 5.77 1.20
C PHE A 207 -26.43 5.36 1.34
N ILE A 208 -25.91 4.59 0.40
CA ILE A 208 -24.50 4.15 0.41
C ILE A 208 -23.55 5.35 0.30
N SER A 209 -23.84 6.27 -0.64
CA SER A 209 -23.04 7.49 -0.81
C SER A 209 -23.03 8.38 0.44
N ASP A 210 -24.20 8.58 1.05
CA ASP A 210 -24.34 9.40 2.26
C ASP A 210 -23.67 8.73 3.48
N MET A 211 -23.74 7.39 3.59
CA MET A 211 -23.06 6.64 4.64
C MET A 211 -21.55 6.71 4.52
N VAL A 212 -21.00 6.56 3.29
CA VAL A 212 -19.56 6.76 3.05
C VAL A 212 -19.16 8.18 3.46
N ALA A 213 -19.87 9.20 2.99
CA ALA A 213 -19.56 10.60 3.33
C ALA A 213 -19.63 10.87 4.85
N VAL A 214 -20.60 10.31 5.55
CA VAL A 214 -20.70 10.46 7.02
C VAL A 214 -19.58 9.73 7.74
N THR A 215 -19.22 8.54 7.25
CA THR A 215 -18.12 7.76 7.83
C THR A 215 -16.78 8.46 7.58
N ASP A 216 -16.55 8.99 6.39
CA ASP A 216 -15.36 9.78 6.04
C ASP A 216 -15.24 11.04 6.91
N ILE A 217 -16.34 11.75 7.16
CA ILE A 217 -16.33 12.92 8.08
C ILE A 217 -15.93 12.49 9.50
N ARG A 218 -16.43 11.35 9.99
CA ARG A 218 -16.12 10.86 11.33
C ARG A 218 -14.71 10.30 11.47
N THR A 219 -14.15 9.76 10.41
CA THR A 219 -12.79 9.22 10.36
C THR A 219 -11.77 10.23 9.83
N GLY A 220 -12.22 11.34 9.24
CA GLY A 220 -11.40 12.40 8.65
C GLY A 220 -10.41 13.10 9.59
N GLY A 221 -10.53 12.85 10.90
CA GLY A 221 -9.58 13.35 11.90
C GLY A 221 -8.14 12.89 11.69
N ILE A 222 -7.91 11.76 11.01
CA ILE A 222 -6.56 11.33 10.60
C ILE A 222 -6.07 12.16 9.42
N GLY A 223 -6.90 12.41 8.41
CA GLY A 223 -6.56 13.30 7.30
C GLY A 223 -6.20 14.70 7.78
N ASP A 224 -7.02 15.26 8.66
CA ASP A 224 -6.75 16.56 9.27
C ASP A 224 -5.43 16.58 10.08
N LEU A 225 -5.07 15.47 10.72
CA LEU A 225 -3.80 15.31 11.43
C LEU A 225 -2.60 15.25 10.48
N LEU A 226 -2.75 14.58 9.33
CA LEU A 226 -1.69 14.47 8.32
C LEU A 226 -1.44 15.79 7.60
N ASP A 227 -2.50 16.59 7.38
CA ASP A 227 -2.41 17.91 6.76
C ASP A 227 -1.83 18.99 7.68
N LEU A 228 -1.71 18.72 8.99
CA LEU A 228 -1.08 19.61 9.96
C LEU A 228 0.44 19.66 9.76
N LYS A 229 0.90 20.48 8.80
CA LYS A 229 2.30 20.87 8.71
C LYS A 229 2.67 21.76 9.89
N TYR A 230 3.87 21.59 10.40
CA TYR A 230 4.40 22.22 11.63
C TYR A 230 4.21 23.75 11.72
N GLY A 231 3.98 24.47 10.61
CA GLY A 231 3.75 25.92 10.58
C GLY A 231 2.29 26.33 10.85
N ASP A 232 1.32 25.47 10.62
CA ASP A 232 -0.10 25.83 10.64
C ASP A 232 -0.76 25.68 12.02
N VAL A 233 -0.20 24.86 12.88
CA VAL A 233 -0.73 24.60 14.23
C VAL A 233 -0.61 25.80 15.16
N VAL A 234 0.33 26.71 14.89
CA VAL A 234 0.57 27.91 15.72
C VAL A 234 -0.44 29.02 15.43
N ASN A 235 -1.09 29.03 14.27
CA ASN A 235 -1.97 30.12 13.84
C ASN A 235 -3.48 29.86 13.92
N THR A 236 -3.94 28.65 14.28
CA THR A 236 -5.36 28.31 14.34
C THR A 236 -6.03 28.66 15.68
N SER A 237 -5.39 29.40 16.57
CA SER A 237 -6.04 29.93 17.79
C SER A 237 -6.97 31.12 17.53
N SER A 238 -7.13 31.59 16.30
CA SER A 238 -8.06 32.66 15.93
C SER A 238 -9.06 32.19 14.88
N GLY A 239 -10.20 31.68 15.34
CA GLY A 239 -11.47 31.87 14.65
C GLY A 239 -11.81 30.92 13.51
N ARG A 240 -11.97 29.64 13.77
CA ARG A 240 -12.96 28.83 13.06
C ARG A 240 -13.85 28.11 14.07
N SER A 241 -14.97 28.76 14.35
CA SER A 241 -16.14 28.14 14.96
C SER A 241 -16.79 27.24 13.91
N GLY A 242 -16.28 26.02 13.83
CA GLY A 242 -16.89 24.90 13.10
C GLY A 242 -16.99 23.76 14.11
N SER A 243 -18.17 23.56 14.64
CA SER A 243 -18.48 22.47 15.56
C SER A 243 -18.46 21.13 14.81
N SER A 244 -17.29 20.54 14.66
CA SER A 244 -17.17 19.12 14.34
C SER A 244 -17.20 18.34 15.66
N PRO A 245 -18.12 17.38 15.84
CA PRO A 245 -18.26 16.66 17.10
C PRO A 245 -17.07 15.75 17.45
N VAL A 246 -16.13 15.54 16.54
CA VAL A 246 -14.90 14.74 16.75
C VAL A 246 -13.76 15.55 17.39
N SER A 247 -13.89 16.87 17.48
CA SER A 247 -12.84 17.77 17.98
C SER A 247 -12.55 17.64 19.49
N SER A 248 -13.30 16.88 20.24
CA SER A 248 -13.15 16.81 21.71
C SER A 248 -12.41 15.58 22.23
N ALA A 249 -12.12 14.57 21.38
CA ALA A 249 -11.50 13.31 21.81
C ALA A 249 -10.03 13.16 21.41
N VAL A 250 -9.54 13.95 20.43
CA VAL A 250 -8.14 13.88 20.06
C VAL A 250 -7.34 14.82 20.95
N PRO A 251 -6.44 14.31 21.81
CA PRO A 251 -5.58 15.18 22.59
C PRO A 251 -4.75 16.03 21.62
N ARG A 252 -4.97 17.34 21.65
CA ARG A 252 -4.13 18.28 20.88
C ARG A 252 -2.70 18.07 21.33
N VAL A 253 -1.86 17.60 20.42
CA VAL A 253 -0.42 17.55 20.65
C VAL A 253 0.04 18.96 20.95
N GLN A 254 0.53 19.19 22.16
CA GLN A 254 1.17 20.46 22.47
C GLN A 254 2.50 20.49 21.74
N THR A 255 2.53 21.29 20.68
CA THR A 255 3.66 21.42 19.74
C THR A 255 4.83 22.23 20.33
N ASN A 256 5.01 22.24 21.63
CA ASN A 256 6.10 22.98 22.27
C ASN A 256 7.47 22.26 22.27
N GLY A 257 7.56 21.13 21.54
CA GLY A 257 8.81 20.38 21.47
C GLY A 257 9.22 19.71 22.80
N TYR A 258 8.35 19.72 23.81
CA TYR A 258 8.61 19.08 25.11
C TYR A 258 7.73 17.83 25.25
N LEU A 259 8.35 16.75 25.69
CA LEU A 259 7.64 15.58 26.21
C LEU A 259 6.93 15.97 27.53
N PRO A 260 5.85 15.25 27.95
CA PRO A 260 5.08 15.57 29.15
C PRO A 260 5.93 15.68 30.45
N ASP A 261 7.11 15.13 30.46
CA ASP A 261 8.10 15.14 31.55
C ASP A 261 9.17 16.22 31.41
N GLY A 262 9.03 17.14 30.45
CA GLY A 262 9.98 18.24 30.21
C GLY A 262 11.22 17.85 29.42
N ALA A 263 11.30 16.63 28.91
CA ALA A 263 12.39 16.24 28.02
C ALA A 263 12.20 16.91 26.64
N TYR A 264 13.29 17.46 26.09
CA TYR A 264 13.29 18.08 24.77
C TYR A 264 13.03 17.02 23.70
N ALA A 265 11.93 17.15 22.95
CA ALA A 265 11.70 16.33 21.79
C ALA A 265 12.62 16.82 20.65
N PRO A 266 13.57 15.98 20.20
CA PRO A 266 14.47 16.39 19.13
C PRO A 266 13.72 16.60 17.83
N SER A 267 14.36 17.29 16.90
CA SER A 267 13.88 17.79 15.63
C SER A 267 13.13 16.78 14.70
N VAL A 268 13.14 15.51 15.02
CA VAL A 268 12.34 14.47 14.33
C VAL A 268 10.82 14.71 14.51
N ALA A 269 10.42 15.41 15.58
CA ALA A 269 9.03 15.83 15.77
C ALA A 269 8.61 17.01 14.86
N GLN A 270 9.51 17.53 14.05
CA GLN A 270 9.24 18.69 13.22
C GLN A 270 8.44 18.35 11.95
N ASN A 271 8.32 17.09 11.56
CA ASN A 271 7.78 16.70 10.26
C ASN A 271 6.75 15.57 10.35
N GLY A 272 5.82 15.58 11.30
CA GLY A 272 4.74 14.59 11.31
C GLY A 272 4.07 14.40 12.68
N VAL A 273 2.98 13.65 12.68
CA VAL A 273 2.22 13.31 13.89
C VAL A 273 2.92 12.18 14.64
N SER A 274 2.93 12.22 15.98
CA SER A 274 3.53 11.15 16.77
C SER A 274 2.78 9.81 16.55
N ALA A 275 3.51 8.69 16.59
CA ALA A 275 2.91 7.35 16.47
C ALA A 275 1.76 7.14 17.47
N THR A 276 1.91 7.55 18.72
CA THR A 276 0.88 7.40 19.76
C THR A 276 -0.41 8.17 19.44
N THR A 277 -0.31 9.38 18.89
CA THR A 277 -1.47 10.18 18.47
C THR A 277 -2.15 9.55 17.27
N LEU A 278 -1.37 9.09 16.29
CA LEU A 278 -1.90 8.41 15.10
C LEU A 278 -2.61 7.11 15.46
N LEU A 279 -2.02 6.29 16.34
CA LEU A 279 -2.63 5.04 16.80
C LEU A 279 -3.88 5.27 17.65
N SER A 280 -3.94 6.37 18.44
CA SER A 280 -5.16 6.76 19.14
C SER A 280 -6.25 7.15 18.15
N ALA A 281 -5.95 7.98 17.15
CA ALA A 281 -6.90 8.35 16.12
C ALA A 281 -7.35 7.14 15.28
N TRP A 282 -6.44 6.20 15.01
CA TRP A 282 -6.78 4.92 14.38
C TRP A 282 -7.78 4.11 15.23
N SER A 283 -7.55 4.02 16.55
CA SER A 283 -8.49 3.36 17.45
C SER A 283 -9.89 3.98 17.41
N ASP A 284 -9.97 5.30 17.28
CA ASP A 284 -11.25 6.01 17.12
C ASP A 284 -11.90 5.67 15.76
N CYS A 285 -11.13 5.56 14.69
CA CYS A 285 -11.66 5.11 13.39
C CYS A 285 -12.20 3.68 13.44
N VAL A 286 -11.51 2.77 14.12
CA VAL A 286 -11.98 1.40 14.32
C VAL A 286 -13.27 1.39 15.15
N ALA A 287 -13.38 2.23 16.19
CA ALA A 287 -14.60 2.34 16.97
C ALA A 287 -15.80 2.87 16.14
N VAL A 288 -15.56 3.80 15.21
CA VAL A 288 -16.58 4.26 14.26
C VAL A 288 -17.02 3.13 13.32
N ALA A 289 -16.08 2.32 12.84
CA ALA A 289 -16.39 1.16 12.00
C ALA A 289 -17.21 0.10 12.77
N ASP A 290 -16.85 -0.19 14.03
CA ASP A 290 -17.60 -1.09 14.90
C ASP A 290 -19.03 -0.57 15.19
N GLU A 291 -19.18 0.72 15.45
CA GLU A 291 -20.47 1.35 15.61
C GLU A 291 -21.32 1.20 14.35
N LEU A 292 -20.77 1.50 13.17
CA LEU A 292 -21.48 1.39 11.89
C LEU A 292 -22.03 -0.02 11.66
N VAL A 293 -21.23 -1.03 11.94
CA VAL A 293 -21.60 -2.44 11.72
C VAL A 293 -22.64 -2.93 12.73
N SER A 294 -22.53 -2.56 14.00
CA SER A 294 -23.41 -3.04 15.07
C SER A 294 -24.73 -2.29 15.15
N LEU A 295 -24.76 -1.04 14.71
CA LEU A 295 -25.90 -0.13 14.89
C LEU A 295 -27.24 -0.66 14.31
N PRO A 296 -27.29 -1.23 13.07
CA PRO A 296 -28.55 -1.74 12.55
C PRO A 296 -29.17 -2.82 13.44
N VAL A 297 -28.37 -3.75 13.94
CA VAL A 297 -28.83 -4.84 14.83
C VAL A 297 -29.29 -4.30 16.18
N GLN A 298 -28.55 -3.38 16.78
CA GLN A 298 -28.91 -2.73 18.04
C GLN A 298 -30.25 -1.97 17.97
N LEU A 299 -30.53 -1.34 16.82
CA LEU A 299 -31.80 -0.63 16.58
C LEU A 299 -32.99 -1.60 16.57
N VAL A 300 -32.86 -2.79 15.97
CA VAL A 300 -33.93 -3.80 15.92
C VAL A 300 -34.09 -4.46 17.27
N GLN A 301 -33.02 -4.72 18.01
CA GLN A 301 -33.08 -5.31 19.36
C GLN A 301 -33.54 -4.33 20.43
N GLY A 302 -33.68 -3.03 20.10
CA GLY A 302 -34.06 -2.01 21.05
C GLY A 302 -32.98 -1.63 22.06
N GLU A 303 -31.72 -2.03 21.77
CA GLU A 303 -30.57 -1.66 22.58
C GLU A 303 -30.16 -0.20 22.35
N ARG A 304 -30.52 0.33 21.17
CA ARG A 304 -30.32 1.73 20.81
C ARG A 304 -31.60 2.31 20.22
N GLU A 305 -31.98 3.51 20.68
CA GLU A 305 -33.12 4.22 20.15
C GLU A 305 -32.70 5.23 19.09
N GLY A 306 -33.44 5.28 17.99
CA GLY A 306 -33.27 6.26 16.92
C GLY A 306 -34.45 7.22 16.84
N PRO A 307 -34.34 8.32 16.08
CA PRO A 307 -35.43 9.31 15.94
C PRO A 307 -36.68 8.76 15.25
N VAL A 308 -36.53 7.68 14.49
CA VAL A 308 -37.65 7.00 13.82
C VAL A 308 -37.90 5.66 14.52
N PRO A 309 -39.15 5.41 15.02
CA PRO A 309 -39.42 4.15 15.71
C PRO A 309 -39.27 2.97 14.76
N MET A 310 -38.58 1.92 15.22
CA MET A 310 -38.51 0.64 14.49
C MET A 310 -39.87 -0.07 14.59
N PRO A 311 -40.31 -0.76 13.51
CA PRO A 311 -41.50 -1.60 13.58
C PRO A 311 -41.33 -2.69 14.66
N GLY A 312 -42.38 -2.89 15.47
CA GLY A 312 -42.34 -3.81 16.63
C GLY A 312 -42.17 -5.29 16.25
N ASN A 313 -42.30 -5.64 14.98
CA ASN A 313 -42.13 -6.97 14.43
C ASN A 313 -40.88 -7.09 13.55
N ALA A 314 -40.02 -6.05 13.50
CA ALA A 314 -38.79 -6.07 12.75
C ALA A 314 -37.83 -7.15 13.28
N GLN A 315 -37.24 -7.91 12.39
CA GLN A 315 -36.25 -8.93 12.69
C GLN A 315 -34.87 -8.49 12.18
N PRO A 316 -33.76 -8.98 12.76
CA PRO A 316 -32.42 -8.69 12.26
C PRO A 316 -32.24 -9.02 10.78
N ASP A 317 -32.89 -10.08 10.28
CA ASP A 317 -32.84 -10.46 8.86
C ASP A 317 -33.52 -9.43 7.93
N ASP A 318 -34.46 -8.63 8.42
CA ASP A 318 -35.11 -7.58 7.63
C ASP A 318 -34.19 -6.42 7.30
N ILE A 319 -33.15 -6.24 8.12
CA ILE A 319 -32.15 -5.17 7.97
C ILE A 319 -30.72 -5.71 7.72
N ARG A 320 -30.59 -7.00 7.45
CA ARG A 320 -29.28 -7.63 7.21
C ARG A 320 -28.56 -6.99 6.02
N ASP A 321 -29.32 -6.52 5.02
CA ASP A 321 -28.76 -5.78 3.89
C ASP A 321 -28.03 -4.50 4.34
N LEU A 322 -28.53 -3.81 5.39
CA LEU A 322 -27.88 -2.63 5.98
C LEU A 322 -26.60 -3.01 6.74
N THR A 323 -26.63 -4.11 7.46
CA THR A 323 -25.45 -4.63 8.19
C THR A 323 -24.36 -5.01 7.18
N THR A 324 -24.72 -5.69 6.11
CA THR A 324 -23.79 -6.07 5.05
C THR A 324 -23.18 -4.84 4.37
N ALA A 325 -24.01 -3.83 4.05
CA ALA A 325 -23.52 -2.55 3.53
C ALA A 325 -22.58 -1.86 4.53
N GLY A 326 -22.89 -1.89 5.83
CA GLY A 326 -22.04 -1.37 6.89
C GLY A 326 -20.65 -2.02 6.92
N TYR A 327 -20.57 -3.35 6.78
CA TYR A 327 -19.29 -4.06 6.70
C TYR A 327 -18.46 -3.64 5.47
N ILE A 328 -19.10 -3.50 4.31
CA ILE A 328 -18.42 -3.09 3.07
C ILE A 328 -17.84 -1.68 3.23
N ILE A 329 -18.66 -0.74 3.73
CA ILE A 329 -18.28 0.67 3.94
C ILE A 329 -17.16 0.76 4.98
N ALA A 330 -17.31 0.10 6.13
CA ALA A 330 -16.29 0.08 7.18
C ALA A 330 -14.94 -0.43 6.67
N SER A 331 -14.97 -1.53 5.89
CA SER A 331 -13.75 -2.08 5.27
C SER A 331 -13.11 -1.09 4.31
N GLY A 332 -13.90 -0.45 3.43
CA GLY A 332 -13.41 0.55 2.48
C GLY A 332 -12.81 1.78 3.17
N THR A 333 -13.50 2.32 4.18
CA THR A 333 -13.03 3.49 4.92
C THR A 333 -11.75 3.20 5.71
N LEU A 334 -11.67 2.07 6.41
CA LEU A 334 -10.44 1.68 7.11
C LEU A 334 -9.27 1.46 6.15
N ALA A 335 -9.53 0.88 4.98
CA ALA A 335 -8.52 0.73 3.93
C ALA A 335 -8.07 2.11 3.41
N ALA A 336 -8.98 3.06 3.21
CA ALA A 336 -8.65 4.43 2.79
C ALA A 336 -7.75 5.14 3.81
N VAL A 337 -8.11 5.06 5.10
CA VAL A 337 -7.34 5.68 6.19
C VAL A 337 -5.93 5.10 6.26
N VAL A 338 -5.76 3.77 6.22
CA VAL A 338 -4.44 3.14 6.24
C VAL A 338 -3.65 3.49 4.99
N THR A 339 -4.30 3.52 3.83
CA THR A 339 -3.65 3.90 2.57
C THR A 339 -3.13 5.34 2.66
N GLN A 340 -3.92 6.28 3.18
CA GLN A 340 -3.52 7.67 3.37
C GLN A 340 -2.30 7.78 4.29
N VAL A 341 -2.31 7.07 5.44
CA VAL A 341 -1.19 7.05 6.39
C VAL A 341 0.09 6.48 5.78
N LEU A 342 -0.02 5.37 5.03
CA LEU A 342 1.15 4.67 4.49
C LEU A 342 1.68 5.27 3.18
N SER A 343 0.86 6.07 2.47
CA SER A 343 1.25 6.78 1.25
C SER A 343 1.85 8.16 1.53
N ASP A 344 1.74 8.66 2.77
CA ASP A 344 2.33 9.93 3.16
C ASP A 344 3.87 9.83 3.18
N ASP A 345 4.56 10.92 2.84
CA ASP A 345 6.03 10.97 2.75
C ASP A 345 6.72 10.86 4.11
N VAL A 346 6.06 11.30 5.18
CA VAL A 346 6.67 11.50 6.50
C VAL A 346 6.12 10.55 7.56
N GLN A 347 4.81 10.28 7.53
CA GLN A 347 4.14 9.50 8.57
C GLN A 347 4.61 8.06 8.69
N PRO A 348 4.85 7.34 7.59
CA PRO A 348 5.37 5.99 7.69
C PRO A 348 6.62 5.91 8.57
N ASP A 349 7.53 6.89 8.48
CA ASP A 349 8.78 6.90 9.25
C ASP A 349 8.57 7.03 10.76
N ASN A 350 7.43 7.56 11.19
CA ASN A 350 7.05 7.70 12.60
C ASN A 350 6.44 6.42 13.20
N LEU A 351 6.01 5.47 12.40
CA LEU A 351 5.43 4.20 12.83
C LEU A 351 6.51 3.13 12.97
N SER A 352 6.37 2.21 13.91
CA SER A 352 7.21 1.00 13.92
C SER A 352 6.71 -0.02 12.88
N PRO A 353 7.53 -0.99 12.47
CA PRO A 353 7.06 -2.08 11.61
C PRO A 353 5.87 -2.84 12.21
N ASP A 354 5.87 -3.04 13.53
CA ASP A 354 4.77 -3.71 14.26
C ASP A 354 3.47 -2.89 14.20
N ASP A 355 3.58 -1.53 14.27
CA ASP A 355 2.43 -0.65 14.12
C ASP A 355 1.83 -0.75 12.72
N ILE A 356 2.67 -0.75 11.67
CA ILE A 356 2.23 -0.90 10.28
C ILE A 356 1.55 -2.26 10.08
N GLU A 357 2.13 -3.33 10.62
CA GLU A 357 1.55 -4.67 10.54
C GLU A 357 0.20 -4.72 11.25
N MET A 358 0.06 -4.07 12.40
CA MET A 358 -1.22 -3.97 13.13
C MET A 358 -2.28 -3.22 12.33
N LEU A 359 -1.94 -2.07 11.71
CA LEU A 359 -2.86 -1.31 10.86
C LEU A 359 -3.36 -2.17 9.69
N VAL A 360 -2.45 -2.80 8.95
CA VAL A 360 -2.75 -3.67 7.80
C VAL A 360 -3.57 -4.88 8.22
N THR A 361 -3.23 -5.51 9.35
CA THR A 361 -3.94 -6.68 9.86
C THR A 361 -5.38 -6.33 10.21
N THR A 362 -5.62 -5.20 10.87
CA THR A 362 -6.97 -4.72 11.21
C THR A 362 -7.81 -4.52 9.94
N VAL A 363 -7.27 -3.88 8.90
CA VAL A 363 -7.99 -3.73 7.62
C VAL A 363 -8.33 -5.08 7.00
N ARG A 364 -7.39 -6.03 7.03
CA ARG A 364 -7.63 -7.38 6.50
C ARG A 364 -8.71 -8.14 7.26
N GLU A 365 -8.76 -8.00 8.59
CA GLU A 365 -9.81 -8.60 9.44
C GLU A 365 -11.19 -8.06 9.10
N TYR A 366 -11.33 -6.73 8.97
CA TYR A 366 -12.59 -6.12 8.57
C TYR A 366 -13.00 -6.51 7.15
N THR A 367 -12.04 -6.53 6.23
CA THR A 367 -12.30 -6.97 4.85
C THR A 367 -12.73 -8.44 4.81
N GLN A 368 -12.12 -9.31 5.62
CA GLN A 368 -12.53 -10.71 5.71
C GLN A 368 -13.95 -10.85 6.29
N LYS A 369 -14.27 -10.11 7.35
CA LYS A 369 -15.64 -10.07 7.91
C LYS A 369 -16.67 -9.59 6.87
N ALA A 370 -16.32 -8.56 6.10
CA ALA A 370 -17.17 -8.08 5.00
C ALA A 370 -17.38 -9.13 3.93
N ILE A 371 -16.32 -9.84 3.52
CA ILE A 371 -16.41 -10.93 2.54
C ILE A 371 -17.29 -12.07 3.04
N ASP A 372 -17.12 -12.45 4.29
CA ASP A 372 -17.87 -13.56 4.90
C ASP A 372 -19.36 -13.18 5.03
N GLU A 373 -19.67 -11.97 5.50
CA GLU A 373 -21.05 -11.49 5.59
C GLU A 373 -21.73 -11.37 4.21
N VAL A 374 -21.03 -10.85 3.20
CA VAL A 374 -21.54 -10.80 1.82
C VAL A 374 -21.84 -12.19 1.28
N ARG A 375 -20.98 -13.18 1.54
CA ARG A 375 -21.17 -14.57 1.09
C ARG A 375 -22.31 -15.24 1.83
N ASP A 376 -22.36 -15.12 3.15
CA ASP A 376 -23.40 -15.74 3.97
C ASP A 376 -24.77 -15.16 3.65
N HIS A 377 -24.83 -13.85 3.40
CA HIS A 377 -26.10 -13.20 3.13
C HIS A 377 -26.60 -13.40 1.71
N TYR A 378 -25.71 -13.33 0.70
CA TYR A 378 -26.11 -13.39 -0.71
C TYR A 378 -25.81 -14.73 -1.39
N GLY A 379 -24.88 -15.53 -0.85
CA GLY A 379 -24.48 -16.81 -1.44
C GLY A 379 -25.61 -17.82 -1.56
N ASP A 380 -26.45 -17.96 -0.53
CA ASP A 380 -27.58 -18.88 -0.53
C ASP A 380 -28.73 -18.41 -1.43
N ARG A 381 -28.87 -17.11 -1.63
CA ARG A 381 -29.90 -16.55 -2.53
C ARG A 381 -29.66 -16.86 -3.99
N THR A 382 -28.42 -17.13 -4.40
CA THR A 382 -28.07 -17.58 -5.75
C THR A 382 -28.56 -18.99 -6.05
N GLN A 383 -28.75 -19.84 -5.05
CA GLN A 383 -29.29 -21.19 -5.21
C GLN A 383 -30.85 -21.19 -5.35
N GLN A 384 -31.53 -20.17 -4.88
CA GLN A 384 -32.98 -19.99 -4.98
C GLN A 384 -33.45 -19.33 -6.28
N LEU A 385 -32.59 -19.23 -7.27
CA LEU A 385 -32.82 -18.63 -8.61
C LEU A 385 -33.99 -19.23 -9.42
N SER A 386 -34.68 -20.26 -8.91
CA SER A 386 -35.75 -20.91 -9.66
C SER A 386 -37.15 -20.31 -9.44
N THR A 387 -37.35 -19.37 -8.51
CA THR A 387 -38.69 -18.92 -8.12
C THR A 387 -38.93 -17.41 -8.06
N ASP A 388 -37.90 -16.56 -7.96
CA ASP A 388 -38.07 -15.12 -7.88
C ASP A 388 -37.31 -14.37 -8.99
N SER A 389 -38.03 -13.46 -9.64
CA SER A 389 -37.65 -12.78 -10.87
C SER A 389 -36.58 -11.70 -10.74
N HIS A 390 -35.88 -11.58 -9.61
CA HIS A 390 -34.83 -10.56 -9.41
C HIS A 390 -33.54 -11.20 -8.90
N PRO A 391 -32.66 -11.61 -9.79
CA PRO A 391 -31.40 -12.18 -9.38
C PRO A 391 -30.49 -11.06 -8.84
N VAL A 392 -30.14 -11.12 -7.55
CA VAL A 392 -28.96 -10.42 -7.00
C VAL A 392 -27.70 -10.87 -7.77
N GLY A 393 -27.85 -11.91 -8.53
CA GLY A 393 -26.98 -12.37 -9.60
C GLY A 393 -25.51 -12.45 -9.20
N LEU A 394 -24.68 -11.99 -10.09
CA LEU A 394 -23.22 -11.98 -9.93
C LEU A 394 -22.68 -10.70 -9.25
N LEU A 395 -23.52 -9.73 -8.87
CA LEU A 395 -23.09 -8.44 -8.35
C LEU A 395 -22.29 -8.58 -7.03
N TRP A 396 -22.72 -9.49 -6.15
CA TRP A 396 -22.01 -9.74 -4.89
C TRP A 396 -20.60 -10.33 -5.12
N HIS A 397 -20.40 -11.10 -6.19
CA HIS A 397 -19.08 -11.61 -6.57
C HIS A 397 -18.12 -10.47 -6.93
N ASN A 398 -18.64 -9.44 -7.61
CA ASN A 398 -17.83 -8.28 -7.96
C ASN A 398 -17.38 -7.52 -6.71
N VAL A 399 -18.27 -7.37 -5.72
CA VAL A 399 -17.93 -6.75 -4.43
C VAL A 399 -16.86 -7.57 -3.70
N VAL A 400 -17.05 -8.89 -3.58
CA VAL A 400 -16.07 -9.79 -2.94
C VAL A 400 -14.72 -9.77 -3.66
N SER A 401 -14.72 -9.73 -4.99
CA SER A 401 -13.49 -9.65 -5.78
C SER A 401 -12.74 -8.35 -5.49
N GLN A 402 -13.47 -7.23 -5.42
CA GLN A 402 -12.88 -5.93 -5.15
C GLN A 402 -12.32 -5.84 -3.73
N LEU A 403 -13.06 -6.32 -2.72
CA LEU A 403 -12.60 -6.40 -1.33
C LEU A 403 -11.28 -7.18 -1.22
N LYS A 404 -11.17 -8.33 -1.90
CA LYS A 404 -9.94 -9.13 -1.92
C LYS A 404 -8.78 -8.37 -2.55
N THR A 405 -9.02 -7.65 -3.64
CA THR A 405 -7.99 -6.88 -4.33
C THR A 405 -7.49 -5.75 -3.44
N ILE A 406 -8.40 -5.01 -2.79
CA ILE A 406 -8.03 -3.94 -1.84
C ILE A 406 -7.22 -4.50 -0.67
N ALA A 407 -7.64 -5.63 -0.07
CA ALA A 407 -6.90 -6.25 1.03
C ALA A 407 -5.47 -6.65 0.64
N LEU A 408 -5.30 -7.16 -0.60
CA LEU A 408 -3.98 -7.52 -1.14
C LEU A 408 -3.11 -6.28 -1.35
N ASP A 409 -3.66 -5.24 -1.99
CA ASP A 409 -2.92 -4.02 -2.28
C ASP A 409 -2.52 -3.27 -1.00
N VAL A 410 -3.38 -3.22 0.02
CA VAL A 410 -3.03 -2.64 1.33
C VAL A 410 -1.92 -3.44 2.00
N GLN A 411 -1.93 -4.78 1.87
CA GLN A 411 -0.84 -5.62 2.35
C GLN A 411 0.47 -5.33 1.61
N ASP A 412 0.42 -5.22 0.29
CA ASP A 412 1.59 -4.92 -0.54
C ASP A 412 2.15 -3.52 -0.24
N LEU A 413 1.27 -2.54 0.01
CA LEU A 413 1.67 -1.20 0.45
C LEU A 413 2.37 -1.25 1.81
N GLY A 414 1.83 -1.96 2.79
CA GLY A 414 2.46 -2.13 4.10
C GLY A 414 3.82 -2.81 4.00
N LEU A 415 3.92 -3.88 3.21
CA LEU A 415 5.18 -4.59 2.96
C LEU A 415 6.21 -3.67 2.27
N LEU A 416 5.78 -2.89 1.29
CA LEU A 416 6.64 -1.92 0.59
C LEU A 416 7.22 -0.89 1.57
N VAL A 417 6.39 -0.34 2.45
CA VAL A 417 6.81 0.64 3.45
C VAL A 417 7.79 0.03 4.46
N ILE A 418 7.52 -1.19 4.94
CA ILE A 418 8.41 -1.90 5.86
C ILE A 418 9.76 -2.23 5.19
N THR A 419 9.76 -2.72 3.95
CA THR A 419 10.98 -3.16 3.26
C THR A 419 11.88 -2.00 2.81
N ARG A 420 11.37 -0.79 2.71
CA ARG A 420 12.19 0.41 2.45
C ARG A 420 13.08 0.79 3.61
N ARG A 421 12.78 0.32 4.81
CA ARG A 421 13.54 0.64 6.00
C ARG A 421 14.77 -0.26 6.16
N PRO A 422 15.80 0.24 6.83
CA PRO A 422 16.91 -0.61 7.24
C PRO A 422 16.40 -1.80 8.08
N PRO A 423 16.99 -2.99 7.95
CA PRO A 423 16.53 -4.16 8.69
C PRO A 423 16.65 -3.94 10.19
N LEU A 424 15.65 -4.44 10.93
CA LEU A 424 15.62 -4.40 12.37
C LEU A 424 16.60 -5.43 12.95
N THR A 425 17.45 -4.99 13.85
CA THR A 425 18.45 -5.84 14.54
C THR A 425 18.28 -5.74 16.05
N ARG A 426 18.55 -6.84 16.73
CA ARG A 426 18.60 -6.84 18.21
C ARG A 426 20.01 -6.53 18.68
N ARG A 427 20.15 -5.48 19.48
CA ARG A 427 21.44 -5.07 20.05
C ARG A 427 21.41 -5.16 21.57
N THR A 428 22.45 -5.70 22.15
CA THR A 428 22.61 -5.77 23.62
C THR A 428 23.27 -4.51 24.14
N VAL A 429 22.73 -3.95 25.20
CA VAL A 429 23.29 -2.80 25.91
C VAL A 429 24.56 -3.25 26.63
N ALA A 430 25.70 -2.68 26.27
CA ALA A 430 27.00 -3.10 26.79
C ALA A 430 27.27 -2.60 28.22
N ALA A 431 26.77 -1.43 28.60
CA ALA A 431 26.91 -0.79 29.90
C ALA A 431 25.65 -0.01 30.24
N ALA A 432 25.42 0.29 31.51
CA ALA A 432 24.29 1.12 31.92
C ALA A 432 24.28 2.45 31.16
N ALA A 433 23.16 2.76 30.49
CA ALA A 433 23.05 3.87 29.55
C ALA A 433 21.59 4.40 29.48
N ASN A 434 21.41 5.55 28.88
CA ASN A 434 20.12 6.04 28.46
C ASN A 434 19.95 5.87 26.94
N LEU A 435 18.71 5.97 26.43
CA LEU A 435 18.45 5.81 25.00
C LEU A 435 19.16 6.85 24.12
N HIS A 436 19.36 8.08 24.62
CA HIS A 436 20.09 9.11 23.88
C HIS A 436 21.56 8.75 23.69
N LEU A 437 22.19 8.20 24.72
CA LEU A 437 23.59 7.73 24.67
C LEU A 437 23.73 6.53 23.72
N LEU A 438 22.77 5.60 23.77
CA LEU A 438 22.74 4.44 22.85
C LEU A 438 22.51 4.87 21.39
N ALA A 439 21.60 5.81 21.15
CA ALA A 439 21.36 6.36 19.82
C ALA A 439 22.63 7.03 19.28
N HIS A 440 23.29 7.84 20.09
CA HIS A 440 24.55 8.45 19.70
C HIS A 440 25.65 7.40 19.44
N PHE A 441 25.77 6.39 20.29
CA PHE A 441 26.77 5.35 20.12
C PHE A 441 26.57 4.47 18.91
N TRP A 442 25.29 4.10 18.60
CA TRP A 442 24.98 3.20 17.50
C TRP A 442 24.85 3.89 16.16
N TYR A 443 24.33 5.12 16.15
CA TYR A 443 24.01 5.85 14.92
C TYR A 443 24.88 7.09 14.70
N GLY A 444 25.56 7.57 15.74
CA GLY A 444 26.26 8.86 15.73
C GLY A 444 25.31 10.06 15.91
N ASP A 445 24.01 9.80 16.15
CA ASP A 445 22.96 10.81 16.28
C ASP A 445 22.08 10.50 17.49
N TYR A 446 22.12 11.38 18.49
CA TYR A 446 21.31 11.26 19.71
C TYR A 446 19.81 11.50 19.47
N SER A 447 19.44 12.21 18.38
CA SER A 447 18.04 12.52 18.03
C SER A 447 17.22 11.25 17.75
N ARG A 448 17.87 10.17 17.33
CA ARG A 448 17.25 8.86 17.09
C ARG A 448 16.86 8.10 18.37
N ALA A 449 17.01 8.69 19.54
CA ALA A 449 16.55 8.10 20.80
C ALA A 449 15.03 7.88 20.82
N ALA A 450 14.26 8.80 20.23
CA ALA A 450 12.82 8.65 20.09
C ALA A 450 12.42 7.45 19.21
N GLU A 451 13.18 7.17 18.16
CA GLU A 451 13.03 5.99 17.31
C GLU A 451 13.31 4.71 18.10
N LEU A 452 14.43 4.66 18.85
CA LEU A 452 14.74 3.51 19.70
C LEU A 452 13.66 3.26 20.75
N TYR A 453 13.05 4.31 21.31
CA TYR A 453 11.97 4.17 22.28
C TYR A 453 10.72 3.56 21.65
N ARG A 454 10.35 4.00 20.45
CA ARG A 454 9.20 3.45 19.69
C ARG A 454 9.39 1.98 19.33
N LEU A 455 10.59 1.58 18.92
CA LEU A 455 10.92 0.19 18.60
C LEU A 455 10.92 -0.72 19.83
N ASN A 456 10.85 -0.15 21.04
CA ASN A 456 10.97 -0.87 22.29
C ASN A 456 9.93 -0.41 23.33
N PRO A 457 8.65 -0.60 23.09
CA PRO A 457 7.59 -0.15 23.99
C PRO A 457 7.63 -0.82 25.37
N GLN A 458 8.37 -1.92 25.50
CA GLN A 458 8.60 -2.62 26.76
C GLN A 458 9.51 -1.84 27.73
N ILE A 459 10.25 -0.84 27.27
CA ILE A 459 11.14 -0.03 28.10
C ILE A 459 10.31 0.92 28.96
N ARG A 460 10.34 0.72 30.29
CA ARG A 460 9.62 1.57 31.25
C ARG A 460 10.37 2.86 31.59
N ASP A 461 11.69 2.78 31.66
CA ASP A 461 12.56 3.92 31.98
C ASP A 461 13.62 4.10 30.88
N PRO A 462 13.39 5.03 29.93
CA PRO A 462 14.32 5.27 28.83
C PRO A 462 15.63 5.91 29.27
N ASN A 463 15.69 6.40 30.52
CA ASN A 463 16.88 7.05 31.07
C ASN A 463 17.80 6.09 31.81
N ASN A 464 17.32 4.88 32.16
CA ASN A 464 18.07 3.93 32.94
C ASN A 464 17.97 2.50 32.41
N LEU A 465 18.76 2.21 31.38
CA LEU A 465 18.88 0.89 30.80
C LEU A 465 20.05 0.15 31.43
N SER A 466 19.86 -1.13 31.69
CA SER A 466 20.88 -1.98 32.33
C SER A 466 21.77 -2.65 31.30
N ALA A 467 23.01 -2.93 31.67
CA ALA A 467 23.88 -3.77 30.86
C ALA A 467 23.25 -5.17 30.71
N GLY A 468 23.18 -5.65 29.48
CA GLY A 468 22.53 -6.94 29.13
C GLY A 468 21.12 -6.80 28.58
N ASP A 469 20.47 -5.64 28.69
CA ASP A 469 19.20 -5.41 28.06
C ASP A 469 19.29 -5.58 26.54
N VAL A 470 18.32 -6.22 25.94
CA VAL A 470 18.23 -6.43 24.49
C VAL A 470 17.24 -5.45 23.90
N ILE A 471 17.70 -4.63 22.98
CA ILE A 471 16.94 -3.53 22.37
C ILE A 471 16.88 -3.74 20.87
N ASN A 472 15.70 -3.56 20.30
CA ASN A 472 15.49 -3.50 18.87
C ASN A 472 16.02 -2.18 18.32
N ALA A 473 16.79 -2.25 17.26
CA ALA A 473 17.40 -1.09 16.61
C ALA A 473 17.51 -1.33 15.11
N TYR A 474 17.42 -0.30 14.30
CA TYR A 474 17.69 -0.44 12.87
C TYR A 474 19.19 -0.69 12.63
N ALA A 475 19.50 -1.44 11.58
CA ALA A 475 20.87 -1.55 11.10
C ALA A 475 21.37 -0.17 10.63
N LYS A 476 22.70 0.07 10.81
CA LYS A 476 23.32 1.32 10.36
C LYS A 476 23.56 1.27 8.87
#